data_d2c26b7ec58a98f00b415adcb8590e0f
#
_entry.id   d2c26b7ec58a98f00b415adcb8590e0f
#
_cell.length_a   1.000
_cell.length_b   1.000
_cell.length_c   1.000
_cell.angle_alpha   90.00
_cell.angle_beta   90.00
_cell.angle_gamma   90.00
#
_symmetry.space_group_name_H-M   'P 1'
#
loop_
_entity.id
_entity.type
_entity.pdbx_description
1 polymer ?
#
loop_
_entity_poly.entity_id
_entity_poly.type
_entity_poly.pdbx_seq_one_letter_code
_entity_poly.pdbx_strand_id
1 'polypeptide(L)'
;MSFLLRDASEADIPAITGIYRESVLNGTSSYEITPPSEAEMAQRFAAIVGQQYPYIAAADDDGNFFGYAYASAFRTRPAYRWMVEDSIYLAPEARGRGIGKALMTELIDRCTVLGFRQMVAVIGGASPASIALHLKAGFVEVGLMQGTGYKHGRWLDTMLMQRSLGEGMTTDPDPSAYPGTLFAG
;
A
#
# COMPACT_ATOMS: atom_id res chain seq x y z
N MET A 1 24.28 1.89 2.36
CA MET A 1 23.34 2.82 3.02
C MET A 1 22.40 1.96 3.83
N SER A 2 22.34 2.16 5.14
CA SER A 2 21.37 1.55 6.03
C SER A 2 20.06 2.35 5.98
N PHE A 3 18.95 1.69 6.15
CA PHE A 3 17.64 2.31 6.36
C PHE A 3 16.93 1.58 7.48
N LEU A 4 16.02 2.29 8.14
CA LEU A 4 15.16 1.76 9.19
C LEU A 4 13.71 1.80 8.71
N LEU A 5 12.93 0.78 9.11
CA LEU A 5 11.48 0.78 9.00
C LEU A 5 10.90 1.18 10.37
N ARG A 6 9.97 2.11 10.35
CA ARG A 6 9.25 2.58 11.54
C ARG A 6 7.81 2.94 11.20
N ASP A 7 7.01 3.16 12.20
CA ASP A 7 5.70 3.79 11.98
C ASP A 7 5.91 5.17 11.36
N ALA A 8 5.08 5.48 10.37
CA ALA A 8 5.02 6.82 9.83
C ALA A 8 4.32 7.76 10.83
N SER A 9 4.68 9.03 10.79
CA SER A 9 4.14 10.06 11.65
C SER A 9 3.68 11.28 10.84
N GLU A 10 2.99 12.21 11.49
CA GLU A 10 2.60 13.47 10.84
C GLU A 10 3.80 14.28 10.33
N ALA A 11 4.97 14.15 10.96
CA ALA A 11 6.19 14.80 10.51
C ALA A 11 6.67 14.30 9.13
N ASP A 12 6.22 13.12 8.69
CA ASP A 12 6.58 12.53 7.40
C ASP A 12 5.68 13.03 6.24
N ILE A 13 4.59 13.71 6.54
CA ILE A 13 3.59 14.14 5.53
C ILE A 13 4.21 14.91 4.37
N PRO A 14 5.13 15.88 4.58
CA PRO A 14 5.77 16.55 3.45
C PRO A 14 6.53 15.61 2.51
N ALA A 15 7.29 14.65 3.07
CA ALA A 15 8.04 13.67 2.28
C ALA A 15 7.10 12.67 1.58
N ILE A 16 6.08 12.16 2.27
CA ILE A 16 5.03 11.30 1.71
C ILE A 16 4.35 12.01 0.55
N THR A 17 3.96 13.28 0.72
CA THR A 17 3.31 14.09 -0.32
C THR A 17 4.22 14.28 -1.52
N GLY A 18 5.51 14.53 -1.30
CA GLY A 18 6.51 14.67 -2.36
C GLY A 18 6.62 13.41 -3.23
N ILE A 19 6.75 12.24 -2.59
CA ILE A 19 6.83 10.95 -3.30
C ILE A 19 5.52 10.64 -4.03
N TYR A 20 4.37 10.90 -3.40
CA TYR A 20 3.08 10.66 -4.03
C TYR A 20 2.86 11.57 -5.23
N ARG A 21 3.24 12.87 -5.10
CA ARG A 21 3.21 13.85 -6.19
C ARG A 21 4.01 13.38 -7.40
N GLU A 22 5.22 12.87 -7.17
CA GLU A 22 6.07 12.29 -8.23
C GLU A 22 5.35 11.13 -8.94
N SER A 23 4.76 10.22 -8.16
CA SER A 23 3.98 9.10 -8.69
C SER A 23 2.75 9.54 -9.50
N VAL A 24 2.07 10.61 -9.05
CA VAL A 24 0.91 11.16 -9.78
C VAL A 24 1.34 11.84 -11.07
N LEU A 25 2.38 12.67 -11.05
CA LEU A 25 2.78 13.45 -12.22
C LEU A 25 3.50 12.63 -13.29
N ASN A 26 4.35 11.68 -12.87
CA ASN A 26 5.29 11.00 -13.78
C ASN A 26 5.05 9.48 -13.87
N GLY A 27 4.24 8.92 -12.97
CA GLY A 27 3.97 7.49 -12.90
C GLY A 27 2.56 7.09 -13.30
N THR A 28 2.34 5.79 -13.27
CA THR A 28 1.03 5.15 -13.52
C THR A 28 0.51 4.36 -12.32
N SER A 29 1.23 4.36 -11.19
CA SER A 29 0.83 3.65 -9.96
C SER A 29 -0.42 4.25 -9.32
N SER A 30 -0.63 5.57 -9.50
CA SER A 30 -1.87 6.25 -9.13
C SER A 30 -2.60 6.72 -10.38
N TYR A 31 -3.92 6.58 -10.39
CA TYR A 31 -4.78 7.11 -11.47
C TYR A 31 -5.27 8.54 -11.19
N GLU A 32 -4.78 9.17 -10.11
CA GLU A 32 -4.99 10.60 -9.92
C GLU A 32 -4.24 11.38 -10.99
N ILE A 33 -4.88 12.49 -11.43
CA ILE A 33 -4.35 13.38 -12.46
C ILE A 33 -3.69 14.61 -11.83
N THR A 34 -4.29 15.09 -10.73
CA THR A 34 -3.77 16.22 -9.95
C THR A 34 -3.26 15.71 -8.61
N PRO A 35 -2.01 16.02 -8.25
CA PRO A 35 -1.50 15.63 -6.94
C PRO A 35 -2.27 16.32 -5.80
N PRO A 36 -2.54 15.60 -4.70
CA PRO A 36 -3.15 16.20 -3.52
C PRO A 36 -2.21 17.21 -2.84
N SER A 37 -2.80 18.12 -2.08
CA SER A 37 -2.06 18.98 -1.17
C SER A 37 -1.54 18.22 0.05
N GLU A 38 -0.59 18.80 0.78
CA GLU A 38 -0.13 18.23 2.08
C GLU A 38 -1.28 18.12 3.09
N ALA A 39 -2.18 19.09 3.11
CA ALA A 39 -3.35 19.06 4.00
C ALA A 39 -4.28 17.88 3.68
N GLU A 40 -4.49 17.59 2.38
CA GLU A 40 -5.27 16.44 1.95
C GLU A 40 -4.56 15.12 2.27
N MET A 41 -3.24 15.05 2.05
CA MET A 41 -2.44 13.86 2.43
C MET A 41 -2.44 13.62 3.93
N ALA A 42 -2.39 14.69 4.75
CA ALA A 42 -2.53 14.58 6.20
C ALA A 42 -3.90 13.99 6.61
N GLN A 43 -4.99 14.42 5.95
CA GLN A 43 -6.32 13.86 6.20
C GLN A 43 -6.39 12.37 5.82
N ARG A 44 -5.84 11.98 4.66
CA ARG A 44 -5.77 10.58 4.22
C ARG A 44 -4.94 9.74 5.19
N PHE A 45 -3.79 10.23 5.62
CA PHE A 45 -2.94 9.61 6.63
C PHE A 45 -3.69 9.40 7.94
N ALA A 46 -4.30 10.46 8.48
CA ALA A 46 -5.06 10.41 9.72
C ALA A 46 -6.24 9.42 9.65
N ALA A 47 -6.92 9.33 8.51
CA ALA A 47 -8.01 8.37 8.30
C ALA A 47 -7.52 6.92 8.32
N ILE A 48 -6.34 6.61 7.78
CA ILE A 48 -5.75 5.28 7.77
C ILE A 48 -5.27 4.90 9.18
N VAL A 49 -4.46 5.77 9.79
CA VAL A 49 -3.88 5.53 11.13
C VAL A 49 -4.96 5.53 12.21
N GLY A 50 -5.97 6.41 12.11
CA GLY A 50 -7.10 6.46 13.02
C GLY A 50 -7.96 5.19 13.01
N GLN A 51 -7.91 4.44 11.93
CA GLN A 51 -8.51 3.09 11.83
C GLN A 51 -7.51 1.97 12.18
N GLN A 52 -6.35 2.31 12.72
CA GLN A 52 -5.29 1.39 13.14
C GLN A 52 -4.70 0.52 12.02
N TYR A 53 -4.84 0.92 10.76
CA TYR A 53 -4.12 0.25 9.68
C TYR A 53 -2.62 0.58 9.74
N PRO A 54 -1.73 -0.36 9.42
CA PRO A 54 -0.29 -0.10 9.37
C PRO A 54 0.03 0.98 8.34
N TYR A 55 0.87 1.94 8.74
CA TYR A 55 1.46 2.95 7.86
C TYR A 55 2.95 3.03 8.19
N ILE A 56 3.82 2.59 7.29
CA ILE A 56 5.23 2.32 7.53
C ILE A 56 6.08 3.26 6.68
N ALA A 57 7.05 3.90 7.31
CA ALA A 57 8.05 4.73 6.66
C ALA A 57 9.40 3.99 6.56
N ALA A 58 10.11 4.20 5.48
CA ALA A 58 11.50 3.81 5.31
C ALA A 58 12.37 5.07 5.24
N ALA A 59 13.24 5.25 6.23
CA ALA A 59 14.13 6.41 6.35
C ALA A 59 15.49 5.98 6.92
N ASP A 60 16.50 6.85 6.85
CA ASP A 60 17.76 6.66 7.57
C ASP A 60 17.89 7.60 8.78
N ASP A 61 18.97 7.44 9.52
CA ASP A 61 19.26 8.25 10.71
C ASP A 61 19.60 9.71 10.38
N ASP A 62 19.95 10.00 9.12
CA ASP A 62 20.23 11.35 8.63
C ASP A 62 18.95 12.10 8.20
N GLY A 63 17.79 11.46 8.31
CA GLY A 63 16.49 12.02 7.96
C GLY A 63 16.11 11.91 6.48
N ASN A 64 16.87 11.16 5.68
CA ASN A 64 16.49 10.90 4.30
C ASN A 64 15.30 9.93 4.28
N PHE A 65 14.22 10.32 3.59
CA PHE A 65 12.99 9.54 3.47
C PHE A 65 12.95 8.83 2.12
N PHE A 66 12.93 7.51 2.13
CA PHE A 66 13.06 6.68 0.93
C PHE A 66 11.74 6.18 0.36
N GLY A 67 10.72 6.10 1.17
CA GLY A 67 9.42 5.60 0.75
C GLY A 67 8.55 5.19 1.91
N TYR A 68 7.35 4.73 1.58
CA TYR A 68 6.37 4.30 2.56
C TYR A 68 5.47 3.21 2.00
N ALA A 69 4.82 2.48 2.91
CA ALA A 69 3.77 1.52 2.58
C ALA A 69 2.66 1.60 3.62
N TYR A 70 1.44 1.34 3.21
CA TYR A 70 0.29 1.25 4.10
C TYR A 70 -0.72 0.22 3.62
N ALA A 71 -1.55 -0.24 4.54
CA ALA A 71 -2.74 -1.00 4.22
C ALA A 71 -3.98 -0.13 4.40
N SER A 72 -5.03 -0.45 3.67
CA SER A 72 -6.34 0.17 3.83
C SER A 72 -7.45 -0.86 3.57
N ALA A 73 -8.69 -0.53 3.93
CA ALA A 73 -9.83 -1.40 3.64
C ALA A 73 -10.02 -1.58 2.13
N PHE A 74 -10.07 -2.82 1.66
CA PHE A 74 -10.35 -3.11 0.25
C PHE A 74 -11.72 -2.59 -0.19
N ARG A 75 -12.74 -2.82 0.63
CA ARG A 75 -14.12 -2.36 0.42
C ARG A 75 -14.78 -2.08 1.77
N THR A 76 -15.80 -1.22 1.76
CA THR A 76 -16.47 -0.77 2.98
C THR A 76 -17.60 -1.66 3.47
N ARG A 77 -17.99 -2.73 2.76
CA ARG A 77 -19.00 -3.67 3.20
C ARG A 77 -18.43 -4.64 4.24
N PRO A 78 -19.14 -4.93 5.35
CA PRO A 78 -18.61 -5.69 6.49
C PRO A 78 -18.01 -7.05 6.16
N ALA A 79 -18.54 -7.77 5.15
CA ALA A 79 -18.00 -9.06 4.74
C ALA A 79 -16.57 -8.98 4.19
N TYR A 80 -16.09 -7.79 3.79
CA TYR A 80 -14.71 -7.57 3.34
C TYR A 80 -13.73 -7.20 4.46
N ARG A 81 -14.18 -7.13 5.72
CA ARG A 81 -13.36 -6.66 6.84
C ARG A 81 -12.03 -7.41 7.04
N TRP A 82 -11.92 -8.64 6.53
CA TRP A 82 -10.73 -9.48 6.64
C TRP A 82 -9.73 -9.30 5.48
N MET A 83 -10.03 -8.39 4.56
CA MET A 83 -9.23 -8.12 3.37
C MET A 83 -8.75 -6.67 3.35
N VAL A 84 -7.46 -6.50 3.11
CA VAL A 84 -6.83 -5.19 2.94
C VAL A 84 -6.28 -5.01 1.53
N GLU A 85 -6.20 -3.77 1.10
CA GLU A 85 -5.44 -3.34 -0.08
C GLU A 85 -4.12 -2.76 0.37
N ASP A 86 -3.01 -3.17 -0.26
CA ASP A 86 -1.71 -2.58 -0.02
C ASP A 86 -1.44 -1.38 -0.94
N SER A 87 -0.62 -0.48 -0.44
CA SER A 87 -0.06 0.63 -1.22
C SER A 87 1.39 0.81 -0.86
N ILE A 88 2.26 0.95 -1.88
CA ILE A 88 3.69 1.13 -1.69
C ILE A 88 4.23 2.16 -2.67
N TYR A 89 4.97 3.14 -2.14
CA TYR A 89 5.55 4.23 -2.90
C TYR A 89 7.01 4.45 -2.50
N LEU A 90 7.87 4.58 -3.48
CA LEU A 90 9.31 4.81 -3.29
C LEU A 90 9.75 6.08 -4.01
N ALA A 91 10.61 6.84 -3.37
CA ALA A 91 11.36 7.89 -4.05
C ALA A 91 12.13 7.28 -5.24
N PRO A 92 12.26 7.98 -6.38
CA PRO A 92 12.93 7.45 -7.56
C PRO A 92 14.34 6.89 -7.28
N GLU A 93 15.12 7.61 -6.47
CA GLU A 93 16.49 7.26 -6.06
C GLU A 93 16.57 6.07 -5.09
N ALA A 94 15.45 5.70 -4.47
CA ALA A 94 15.34 4.58 -3.53
C ALA A 94 15.02 3.25 -4.23
N ARG A 95 14.64 3.30 -5.52
CA ARG A 95 14.25 2.11 -6.27
C ARG A 95 15.44 1.19 -6.54
N GLY A 96 15.19 -0.11 -6.67
CA GLY A 96 16.24 -1.11 -6.93
C GLY A 96 17.17 -1.42 -5.74
N ARG A 97 16.93 -0.84 -4.55
CA ARG A 97 17.79 -0.95 -3.36
C ARG A 97 17.25 -1.89 -2.28
N GLY A 98 16.25 -2.69 -2.58
CA GLY A 98 15.64 -3.63 -1.63
C GLY A 98 14.61 -3.02 -0.67
N ILE A 99 14.47 -1.68 -0.64
CA ILE A 99 13.58 -0.97 0.28
C ILE A 99 12.13 -1.38 0.07
N GLY A 100 11.68 -1.47 -1.19
CA GLY A 100 10.32 -1.93 -1.50
C GLY A 100 10.02 -3.33 -0.99
N LYS A 101 11.00 -4.25 -1.08
CA LYS A 101 10.86 -5.60 -0.52
C LYS A 101 10.73 -5.55 1.01
N ALA A 102 11.55 -4.76 1.68
CA ALA A 102 11.51 -4.62 3.13
C ALA A 102 10.18 -4.05 3.61
N LEU A 103 9.68 -2.96 2.98
CA LEU A 103 8.38 -2.36 3.27
C LEU A 103 7.24 -3.34 3.06
N MET A 104 7.24 -4.10 1.95
CA MET A 104 6.22 -5.10 1.65
C MET A 104 6.22 -6.23 2.69
N THR A 105 7.39 -6.75 3.05
CA THR A 105 7.50 -7.80 4.08
C THR A 105 6.94 -7.31 5.41
N GLU A 106 7.37 -6.15 5.88
CA GLU A 106 6.89 -5.55 7.13
C GLU A 106 5.38 -5.30 7.13
N LEU A 107 4.82 -4.81 6.00
CA LEU A 107 3.39 -4.57 5.87
C LEU A 107 2.59 -5.88 5.96
N ILE A 108 3.06 -6.93 5.28
CA ILE A 108 2.46 -8.26 5.32
C ILE A 108 2.45 -8.80 6.75
N ASP A 109 3.58 -8.72 7.45
CA ASP A 109 3.74 -9.23 8.81
C ASP A 109 2.81 -8.48 9.78
N ARG A 110 2.77 -7.16 9.71
CA ARG A 110 1.87 -6.35 10.56
C ARG A 110 0.40 -6.64 10.28
N CYS A 111 -0.01 -6.74 9.03
CA CYS A 111 -1.39 -7.09 8.68
C CYS A 111 -1.76 -8.50 9.14
N THR A 112 -0.82 -9.44 9.08
CA THR A 112 -1.02 -10.82 9.58
C THR A 112 -1.22 -10.83 11.10
N VAL A 113 -0.39 -10.11 11.84
CA VAL A 113 -0.49 -9.98 13.32
C VAL A 113 -1.81 -9.34 13.73
N LEU A 114 -2.32 -8.37 12.96
CA LEU A 114 -3.62 -7.75 13.20
C LEU A 114 -4.81 -8.67 12.91
N GLY A 115 -4.61 -9.82 12.27
CA GLY A 115 -5.68 -10.79 12.00
C GLY A 115 -6.31 -10.68 10.62
N PHE A 116 -5.77 -9.85 9.72
CA PHE A 116 -6.21 -9.87 8.32
C PHE A 116 -5.88 -11.20 7.67
N ARG A 117 -6.73 -11.61 6.74
CA ARG A 117 -6.67 -12.94 6.12
C ARG A 117 -6.32 -12.87 4.63
N GLN A 118 -6.52 -11.74 3.99
CA GLN A 118 -6.24 -11.54 2.58
C GLN A 118 -5.66 -10.15 2.35
N MET A 119 -4.74 -10.04 1.42
CA MET A 119 -4.21 -8.78 0.92
C MET A 119 -4.31 -8.75 -0.59
N VAL A 120 -4.83 -7.66 -1.13
CA VAL A 120 -4.93 -7.42 -2.57
C VAL A 120 -4.02 -6.27 -2.98
N ALA A 121 -3.41 -6.41 -4.14
CA ALA A 121 -2.70 -5.33 -4.82
C ALA A 121 -3.48 -4.91 -6.05
N VAL A 122 -3.71 -3.61 -6.20
CA VAL A 122 -4.34 -2.98 -7.37
C VAL A 122 -3.26 -2.19 -8.11
N ILE A 123 -2.60 -2.84 -9.08
CA ILE A 123 -1.39 -2.30 -9.72
C ILE A 123 -1.76 -1.50 -10.97
N GLY A 124 -1.84 -0.18 -10.82
CA GLY A 124 -2.10 0.74 -11.91
C GLY A 124 -1.03 0.72 -12.99
N GLY A 125 -1.46 0.78 -14.26
CA GLY A 125 -0.58 0.68 -15.42
C GLY A 125 0.09 -0.68 -15.58
N ALA A 126 -0.36 -1.71 -14.83
CA ALA A 126 0.23 -3.05 -14.82
C ALA A 126 1.78 -3.02 -14.75
N SER A 127 2.32 -2.18 -13.88
CA SER A 127 3.78 -1.92 -13.78
C SER A 127 4.57 -3.23 -13.59
N PRO A 128 5.48 -3.59 -14.50
CA PRO A 128 6.28 -4.82 -14.37
C PRO A 128 7.12 -4.87 -13.09
N ALA A 129 7.64 -3.73 -12.63
CA ALA A 129 8.42 -3.65 -11.40
C ALA A 129 7.56 -3.93 -10.17
N SER A 130 6.31 -3.39 -10.14
CA SER A 130 5.37 -3.65 -9.06
C SER A 130 4.91 -5.10 -9.07
N ILE A 131 4.53 -5.66 -10.25
CA ILE A 131 4.16 -7.07 -10.39
C ILE A 131 5.29 -7.98 -9.88
N ALA A 132 6.53 -7.73 -10.29
CA ALA A 132 7.68 -8.52 -9.86
C ALA A 132 7.93 -8.44 -8.33
N LEU A 133 7.68 -7.29 -7.72
CA LEU A 133 7.75 -7.11 -6.26
C LEU A 133 6.71 -7.98 -5.56
N HIS A 134 5.46 -7.93 -6.01
CA HIS A 134 4.35 -8.67 -5.41
C HIS A 134 4.50 -10.19 -5.62
N LEU A 135 4.93 -10.65 -6.82
CA LEU A 135 5.24 -12.07 -7.05
C LEU A 135 6.30 -12.58 -6.06
N LYS A 136 7.38 -11.82 -5.86
CA LYS A 136 8.44 -12.17 -4.87
C LYS A 136 7.94 -12.14 -3.43
N ALA A 137 6.91 -11.38 -3.14
CA ALA A 137 6.25 -11.33 -1.85
C ALA A 137 5.15 -12.41 -1.69
N GLY A 138 4.99 -13.31 -2.67
CA GLY A 138 4.05 -14.44 -2.61
C GLY A 138 2.62 -14.10 -3.01
N PHE A 139 2.39 -12.99 -3.70
CA PHE A 139 1.12 -12.73 -4.35
C PHE A 139 0.99 -13.56 -5.63
N VAL A 140 -0.24 -13.89 -5.98
CA VAL A 140 -0.62 -14.52 -7.25
C VAL A 140 -1.43 -13.55 -8.08
N GLU A 141 -1.31 -13.66 -9.40
CA GLU A 141 -2.13 -12.88 -10.34
C GLU A 141 -3.58 -13.36 -10.28
N VAL A 142 -4.51 -12.42 -10.11
CA VAL A 142 -5.95 -12.67 -10.11
C VAL A 142 -6.55 -12.36 -11.48
N GLY A 143 -6.08 -11.28 -12.10
CA GLY A 143 -6.54 -10.91 -13.43
C GLY A 143 -6.08 -9.53 -13.89
N LEU A 144 -6.08 -9.34 -15.19
CA LEU A 144 -5.77 -8.07 -15.83
C LEU A 144 -7.06 -7.39 -16.30
N MET A 145 -7.32 -6.21 -15.77
CA MET A 145 -8.41 -5.36 -16.26
C MET A 145 -7.86 -4.42 -17.33
N GLN A 146 -8.37 -4.54 -18.54
CA GLN A 146 -7.91 -3.74 -19.67
C GLN A 146 -8.57 -2.36 -19.70
N GLY A 147 -7.79 -1.32 -19.99
CA GLY A 147 -8.30 0.02 -20.25
C GLY A 147 -9.04 0.66 -19.06
N THR A 148 -8.63 0.40 -17.83
CA THR A 148 -9.33 0.87 -16.63
C THR A 148 -9.06 2.34 -16.29
N GLY A 149 -8.02 2.95 -16.86
CA GLY A 149 -7.70 4.36 -16.66
C GLY A 149 -7.15 5.01 -17.92
N TYR A 150 -7.33 6.31 -18.06
CA TYR A 150 -6.74 7.10 -19.15
C TYR A 150 -5.81 8.16 -18.57
N LYS A 151 -4.52 8.03 -18.81
CA LYS A 151 -3.50 8.94 -18.25
C LYS A 151 -2.30 9.04 -19.20
N HIS A 152 -1.66 10.18 -19.23
CA HIS A 152 -0.52 10.47 -20.14
C HIS A 152 -0.84 10.16 -21.61
N GLY A 153 -2.08 10.49 -22.05
CA GLY A 153 -2.50 10.31 -23.44
C GLY A 153 -2.73 8.87 -23.89
N ARG A 154 -2.85 7.92 -22.95
CA ARG A 154 -3.08 6.49 -23.26
C ARG A 154 -3.97 5.79 -22.24
N TRP A 155 -4.62 4.73 -22.70
CA TRP A 155 -5.31 3.77 -21.84
C TRP A 155 -4.29 2.96 -21.04
N LEU A 156 -4.62 2.69 -19.79
CA LEU A 156 -3.80 1.92 -18.85
C LEU A 156 -4.59 0.70 -18.37
N ASP A 157 -3.91 -0.42 -18.30
CA ASP A 157 -4.45 -1.64 -17.70
C ASP A 157 -4.16 -1.65 -16.19
N THR A 158 -4.96 -2.41 -15.43
CA THR A 158 -4.74 -2.63 -14.00
C THR A 158 -4.57 -4.12 -13.74
N MET A 159 -3.44 -4.52 -13.16
CA MET A 159 -3.23 -5.88 -12.69
C MET A 159 -3.75 -6.02 -11.27
N LEU A 160 -4.59 -7.02 -11.05
CA LEU A 160 -5.02 -7.44 -9.71
C LEU A 160 -4.19 -8.63 -9.26
N MET A 161 -3.62 -8.52 -8.06
CA MET A 161 -2.88 -9.62 -7.43
C MET A 161 -3.41 -9.83 -6.01
N GLN A 162 -3.29 -11.03 -5.49
CA GLN A 162 -3.79 -11.39 -4.16
C GLN A 162 -2.81 -12.28 -3.43
N ARG A 163 -2.78 -12.15 -2.11
CA ARG A 163 -2.02 -13.00 -1.20
C ARG A 163 -2.87 -13.35 0.02
N SER A 164 -2.81 -14.62 0.46
CA SER A 164 -3.29 -15.02 1.78
C SER A 164 -2.34 -14.56 2.87
N LEU A 165 -2.91 -14.13 3.99
CA LEU A 165 -2.21 -13.74 5.22
C LEU A 165 -2.53 -14.76 6.33
N GLY A 166 -1.52 -15.17 7.09
CA GLY A 166 -1.68 -16.19 8.12
C GLY A 166 -2.31 -17.46 7.55
N GLU A 167 -3.40 -17.91 8.16
CA GLU A 167 -4.13 -19.11 7.72
C GLU A 167 -5.04 -18.87 6.50
N GLY A 168 -5.12 -17.64 5.99
CA GLY A 168 -5.93 -17.30 4.82
C GLY A 168 -7.40 -17.67 5.01
N MET A 169 -7.93 -18.49 4.09
CA MET A 169 -9.32 -18.97 4.12
C MET A 169 -9.45 -20.43 4.59
N THR A 170 -8.43 -20.98 5.24
CA THR A 170 -8.43 -22.40 5.68
C THR A 170 -9.13 -22.59 7.01
N THR A 171 -9.30 -21.51 7.80
CA THR A 171 -10.02 -21.49 9.07
C THR A 171 -10.94 -20.27 9.13
N ASP A 172 -11.93 -20.29 10.01
CA ASP A 172 -12.75 -19.12 10.29
C ASP A 172 -11.88 -18.00 10.90
N PRO A 173 -12.14 -16.74 10.56
CA PRO A 173 -11.43 -15.62 11.17
C PRO A 173 -11.88 -15.44 12.64
N ASP A 174 -10.97 -15.05 13.51
CA ASP A 174 -11.28 -14.71 14.89
C ASP A 174 -12.04 -13.37 14.95
N PRO A 175 -13.32 -13.36 15.35
CA PRO A 175 -14.10 -12.12 15.39
C PRO A 175 -13.64 -11.13 16.47
N SER A 176 -12.82 -11.57 17.44
CA SER A 176 -12.22 -10.72 18.48
C SER A 176 -10.89 -10.10 18.04
N ALA A 177 -10.25 -10.66 17.00
CA ALA A 177 -9.06 -10.05 16.42
C ALA A 177 -9.43 -8.75 15.70
N TYR A 178 -8.50 -7.78 15.70
CA TYR A 178 -8.69 -6.62 14.88
C TYR A 178 -8.90 -7.07 13.43
N PRO A 179 -9.85 -6.55 12.74
CA PRO A 179 -9.69 -5.96 11.44
C PRO A 179 -10.55 -4.71 11.26
N GLY A 180 -10.02 -3.62 11.74
CA GLY A 180 -10.50 -2.30 11.40
C GLY A 180 -11.70 -1.82 12.20
N THR A 181 -11.59 -0.61 12.72
CA THR A 181 -12.68 0.08 13.39
C THR A 181 -13.77 0.53 12.41
N LEU A 182 -13.47 0.56 11.10
CA LEU A 182 -14.43 0.90 10.05
C LEU A 182 -15.71 0.05 10.09
N PHE A 183 -15.59 -1.18 10.62
CA PHE A 183 -16.67 -2.16 10.66
C PHE A 183 -17.23 -2.39 12.06
N ALA A 184 -16.76 -1.62 13.05
CA ALA A 184 -17.36 -1.59 14.37
C ALA A 184 -18.70 -0.88 14.27
N GLY A 185 -19.79 -1.65 14.20
CA GLY A 185 -21.17 -1.21 14.23
C GLY A 185 -21.78 -1.42 15.60
#